data_7536330b66978b36fceb62b6a24c3729
#
_entry.id   7536330b66978b36fceb62b6a24c3729
#
_cell.length_a   1.000
_cell.length_b   1.000
_cell.length_c   1.000
_cell.angle_alpha   90.00
_cell.angle_beta   90.00
_cell.angle_gamma   90.00
#
_symmetry.space_group_name_H-M   'P 1'
#
loop_
_entity.id
_entity.type
_entity.pdbx_description
1 polymer ?
#
loop_
_entity_poly.entity_id
_entity_poly.type
_entity_poly.pdbx_seq_one_letter_code
_entity_poly.pdbx_strand_id
1 'polypeptide(L)'
;SASAAKLESSKAFTKGVCDSCNAPTAKYARFTELELAIEYVHEQGAPIVVKADGLAGGKGVIVAMTLDEAINGLKDIFSGAFGKAGAEVVIEEFMEGEEASFFILSDGKNILPIGTAQDHKRVFDGDTGPNTGGMGAYSPAPIMTKDVTSKAISQIIQPTIDEMAKRGIPYQGVLYAGFMIKDGEPKLVEYNVRFGDPECQVLMMRLGAQALDAMLACAKGELNNYKLNW
;
A
#
# COMPACT_ATOMS: atom_id res chain seq x y z
N SER A 1 -2.68 -16.43 -5.69
CA SER A 1 -3.64 -16.59 -6.80
C SER A 1 -3.92 -15.26 -7.48
N ALA A 2 -4.38 -15.28 -8.75
CA ALA A 2 -4.76 -14.05 -9.47
C ALA A 2 -5.85 -13.26 -8.73
N SER A 3 -6.79 -13.96 -8.08
CA SER A 3 -7.86 -13.32 -7.28
C SER A 3 -7.29 -12.59 -6.06
N ALA A 4 -6.28 -13.13 -5.39
CA ALA A 4 -5.64 -12.47 -4.25
C ALA A 4 -4.75 -11.28 -4.68
N ALA A 5 -4.25 -11.28 -5.92
CA ALA A 5 -3.48 -10.16 -6.47
C ALA A 5 -4.32 -8.88 -6.68
N LYS A 6 -5.64 -8.96 -6.53
CA LYS A 6 -6.51 -7.77 -6.50
C LYS A 6 -6.16 -6.78 -5.38
N LEU A 7 -5.47 -7.22 -4.32
CA LEU A 7 -4.96 -6.31 -3.30
C LEU A 7 -4.00 -5.23 -3.85
N GLU A 8 -3.32 -5.46 -4.98
CA GLU A 8 -2.53 -4.43 -5.66
C GLU A 8 -3.27 -3.86 -6.87
N SER A 9 -3.94 -4.72 -7.64
CA SER A 9 -4.49 -4.33 -8.94
C SER A 9 -5.80 -3.55 -8.88
N SER A 10 -6.47 -3.48 -7.73
CA SER A 10 -7.67 -2.67 -7.51
C SER A 10 -7.66 -2.03 -6.13
N LYS A 11 -7.57 -0.72 -6.11
CA LYS A 11 -7.64 0.10 -4.88
C LYS A 11 -9.02 -0.02 -4.25
N ALA A 12 -10.06 -0.03 -5.06
CA ALA A 12 -11.44 -0.23 -4.64
C ALA A 12 -11.64 -1.59 -3.94
N PHE A 13 -11.02 -2.66 -4.46
CA PHE A 13 -11.05 -3.96 -3.82
C PHE A 13 -10.36 -3.92 -2.45
N THR A 14 -9.18 -3.32 -2.36
CA THR A 14 -8.41 -3.18 -1.11
C THR A 14 -9.18 -2.37 -0.08
N LYS A 15 -9.80 -1.26 -0.47
CA LYS A 15 -10.66 -0.48 0.42
C LYS A 15 -11.84 -1.31 0.94
N GLY A 16 -12.52 -2.08 0.08
CA GLY A 16 -13.59 -2.99 0.49
C GLY A 16 -13.13 -4.14 1.40
N VAL A 17 -11.87 -4.56 1.32
CA VAL A 17 -11.28 -5.49 2.30
C VAL A 17 -11.06 -4.77 3.63
N CYS A 18 -10.47 -3.56 3.62
CA CYS A 18 -10.26 -2.77 4.83
C CYS A 18 -11.56 -2.48 5.58
N ASP A 19 -12.62 -2.09 4.86
CA ASP A 19 -13.94 -1.85 5.46
C ASP A 19 -14.50 -3.10 6.13
N SER A 20 -14.36 -4.27 5.47
CA SER A 20 -14.89 -5.53 6.00
C SER A 20 -14.18 -6.02 7.27
N CYS A 21 -12.90 -5.67 7.43
CA CYS A 21 -12.10 -6.07 8.59
C CYS A 21 -11.76 -4.90 9.53
N ASN A 22 -12.32 -3.71 9.30
CA ASN A 22 -12.07 -2.47 10.04
C ASN A 22 -10.58 -2.09 10.09
N ALA A 23 -9.81 -2.39 9.04
CA ALA A 23 -8.42 -2.01 8.96
C ALA A 23 -8.26 -0.49 8.74
N PRO A 24 -7.50 0.23 9.58
CA PRO A 24 -7.28 1.66 9.42
C PRO A 24 -6.68 2.01 8.06
N THR A 25 -7.37 2.86 7.31
CA THR A 25 -6.94 3.42 6.02
C THR A 25 -7.56 4.80 5.83
N ALA A 26 -7.15 5.53 4.77
CA ALA A 26 -7.76 6.81 4.42
C ALA A 26 -9.26 6.67 4.16
N LYS A 27 -10.06 7.63 4.59
CA LYS A 27 -11.46 7.78 4.14
C LYS A 27 -11.46 7.93 2.64
N TYR A 28 -12.46 7.36 1.98
CA TYR A 28 -12.49 7.33 0.53
C TYR A 28 -13.90 7.33 -0.05
N ALA A 29 -13.99 7.69 -1.32
CA ALA A 29 -15.16 7.48 -2.15
C ALA A 29 -14.75 7.00 -3.55
N ARG A 30 -15.68 6.35 -4.27
CA ARG A 30 -15.42 5.72 -5.58
C ARG A 30 -16.34 6.33 -6.61
N PHE A 31 -15.81 6.60 -7.81
CA PHE A 31 -16.55 7.22 -8.89
C PHE A 31 -16.21 6.59 -10.23
N THR A 32 -17.24 6.40 -11.05
CA THR A 32 -17.15 5.99 -12.46
C THR A 32 -17.57 7.12 -13.41
N GLU A 33 -17.99 8.28 -12.86
CA GLU A 33 -18.44 9.45 -13.60
C GLU A 33 -17.66 10.67 -13.15
N LEU A 34 -17.12 11.41 -14.12
CA LEU A 34 -16.25 12.56 -13.87
C LEU A 34 -16.98 13.67 -13.09
N GLU A 35 -18.21 13.97 -13.46
CA GLU A 35 -19.00 15.04 -12.86
C GLU A 35 -19.23 14.81 -11.37
N LEU A 36 -19.61 13.58 -11.00
CA LEU A 36 -19.83 13.21 -9.60
C LEU A 36 -18.51 13.24 -8.80
N ALA A 37 -17.41 12.84 -9.41
CA ALA A 37 -16.09 12.94 -8.79
C ALA A 37 -15.67 14.38 -8.53
N ILE A 38 -15.96 15.29 -9.46
CA ILE A 38 -15.69 16.74 -9.32
C ILE A 38 -16.56 17.35 -8.21
N GLU A 39 -17.86 17.01 -8.17
CA GLU A 39 -18.76 17.47 -7.09
C GLU A 39 -18.22 17.04 -5.71
N TYR A 40 -17.83 15.79 -5.57
CA TYR A 40 -17.25 15.29 -4.32
C TYR A 40 -15.96 16.03 -3.92
N VAL A 41 -15.06 16.32 -4.89
CA VAL A 41 -13.85 17.09 -4.61
C VAL A 41 -14.17 18.51 -4.15
N HIS A 42 -15.20 19.16 -4.72
CA HIS A 42 -15.65 20.46 -4.25
C HIS A 42 -16.20 20.43 -2.83
N GLU A 43 -16.90 19.34 -2.47
CA GLU A 43 -17.45 19.17 -1.12
C GLU A 43 -16.35 18.91 -0.06
N GLN A 44 -15.35 18.08 -0.41
CA GLN A 44 -14.28 17.69 0.51
C GLN A 44 -13.18 18.75 0.62
N GLY A 45 -12.94 19.51 -0.43
CA GLY A 45 -11.84 20.47 -0.50
C GLY A 45 -10.49 19.82 -0.80
N ALA A 46 -9.43 20.63 -0.67
CA ALA A 46 -8.04 20.19 -0.79
C ALA A 46 -7.28 20.47 0.52
N PRO A 47 -6.21 19.73 0.85
CA PRO A 47 -5.59 18.69 0.03
C PRO A 47 -6.38 17.38 -0.03
N ILE A 48 -6.27 16.67 -1.17
CA ILE A 48 -7.01 15.43 -1.43
C ILE A 48 -6.18 14.52 -2.35
N VAL A 49 -6.42 13.21 -2.32
CA VAL A 49 -5.68 12.26 -3.17
C VAL A 49 -6.62 11.60 -4.17
N VAL A 50 -6.28 11.69 -5.44
CA VAL A 50 -7.03 11.09 -6.55
C VAL A 50 -6.24 9.93 -7.12
N LYS A 51 -6.85 8.73 -7.20
CA LYS A 51 -6.19 7.50 -7.64
C LYS A 51 -7.01 6.82 -8.73
N ALA A 52 -6.39 6.49 -9.86
CA ALA A 52 -6.97 5.54 -10.82
C ALA A 52 -7.05 4.14 -10.18
N ASP A 53 -8.18 3.42 -10.34
CA ASP A 53 -8.38 2.14 -9.64
C ASP A 53 -7.50 1.00 -10.16
N GLY A 54 -6.99 1.05 -11.36
CA GLY A 54 -6.16 -0.01 -11.94
C GLY A 54 -4.66 0.17 -11.74
N LEU A 55 -3.89 -0.77 -12.32
CA LEU A 55 -2.43 -0.68 -12.40
C LEU A 55 -2.03 0.43 -13.37
N ALA A 56 -1.48 1.50 -12.87
CA ALA A 56 -1.02 2.66 -13.64
C ALA A 56 0.50 2.91 -13.51
N GLY A 57 1.27 1.91 -13.06
CA GLY A 57 2.73 1.99 -12.95
C GLY A 57 3.22 3.11 -12.02
N GLY A 58 2.51 3.35 -10.92
CA GLY A 58 2.82 4.43 -9.97
C GLY A 58 2.43 5.84 -10.42
N LYS A 59 1.94 6.01 -11.67
CA LYS A 59 1.59 7.33 -12.23
C LYS A 59 0.11 7.70 -12.06
N GLY A 60 -0.73 6.76 -11.63
CA GLY A 60 -2.16 6.96 -11.45
C GLY A 60 -2.56 7.51 -10.08
N VAL A 61 -1.63 8.08 -9.32
CA VAL A 61 -1.87 8.69 -8.01
C VAL A 61 -1.49 10.17 -8.07
N ILE A 62 -2.43 11.03 -7.74
CA ILE A 62 -2.26 12.48 -7.74
C ILE A 62 -2.55 12.99 -6.35
N VAL A 63 -1.55 13.50 -5.68
CA VAL A 63 -1.68 14.22 -4.41
C VAL A 63 -1.94 15.67 -4.76
N ALA A 64 -3.20 16.07 -4.70
CA ALA A 64 -3.65 17.40 -5.08
C ALA A 64 -3.68 18.32 -3.86
N MET A 65 -2.86 19.36 -3.88
CA MET A 65 -2.80 20.37 -2.82
C MET A 65 -3.83 21.47 -3.06
N THR A 66 -4.39 21.56 -4.27
CA THR A 66 -5.43 22.52 -4.67
C THR A 66 -6.59 21.82 -5.38
N LEU A 67 -7.76 22.46 -5.40
CA LEU A 67 -8.93 21.96 -6.14
C LEU A 67 -8.64 21.83 -7.63
N ASP A 68 -7.92 22.78 -8.21
CA ASP A 68 -7.58 22.77 -9.64
C ASP A 68 -6.69 21.56 -9.99
N GLU A 69 -5.72 21.24 -9.15
CA GLU A 69 -4.90 20.03 -9.32
C GLU A 69 -5.74 18.76 -9.27
N ALA A 70 -6.68 18.66 -8.32
CA ALA A 70 -7.56 17.51 -8.19
C ALA A 70 -8.48 17.37 -9.42
N ILE A 71 -9.10 18.44 -9.86
CA ILE A 71 -10.02 18.46 -11.02
C ILE A 71 -9.27 18.12 -12.31
N ASN A 72 -8.07 18.68 -12.51
CA ASN A 72 -7.25 18.35 -13.68
C ASN A 72 -6.82 16.88 -13.65
N GLY A 73 -6.41 16.36 -12.48
CA GLY A 73 -6.08 14.97 -12.32
C GLY A 73 -7.26 14.04 -12.64
N LEU A 74 -8.47 14.37 -12.19
CA LEU A 74 -9.69 13.62 -12.54
C LEU A 74 -9.93 13.62 -14.06
N LYS A 75 -9.83 14.79 -14.71
CA LYS A 75 -9.99 14.90 -16.17
C LYS A 75 -8.96 14.04 -16.90
N ASP A 76 -7.71 14.05 -16.48
CA ASP A 76 -6.64 13.26 -17.09
C ASP A 76 -6.93 11.75 -16.95
N ILE A 77 -7.37 11.31 -15.77
CA ILE A 77 -7.71 9.89 -15.54
C ILE A 77 -8.90 9.48 -16.42
N PHE A 78 -9.99 10.21 -16.41
CA PHE A 78 -11.19 9.88 -17.18
C PHE A 78 -11.03 10.08 -18.69
N SER A 79 -10.07 10.90 -19.15
CA SER A 79 -9.75 11.06 -20.58
C SER A 79 -9.15 9.80 -21.23
N GLY A 80 -8.83 8.78 -20.44
CA GLY A 80 -8.23 7.54 -20.91
C GLY A 80 -6.70 7.53 -20.88
N ALA A 81 -6.04 8.51 -20.27
CA ALA A 81 -4.59 8.55 -20.11
C ALA A 81 -4.00 7.28 -19.48
N PHE A 82 -4.82 6.59 -18.66
CA PHE A 82 -4.45 5.33 -17.99
C PHE A 82 -5.19 4.09 -18.53
N GLY A 83 -5.78 4.19 -19.73
CA GLY A 83 -6.51 3.10 -20.37
C GLY A 83 -7.64 2.55 -19.47
N LYS A 84 -7.75 1.23 -19.33
CA LYS A 84 -8.80 0.60 -18.50
C LYS A 84 -8.67 0.94 -17.00
N ALA A 85 -7.49 1.33 -16.52
CA ALA A 85 -7.29 1.71 -15.13
C ALA A 85 -8.00 3.03 -14.76
N GLY A 86 -8.26 3.89 -15.75
CA GLY A 86 -8.97 5.16 -15.57
C GLY A 86 -10.50 5.05 -15.68
N ALA A 87 -11.07 3.84 -15.80
CA ALA A 87 -12.52 3.66 -15.85
C ALA A 87 -13.21 3.91 -14.49
N GLU A 88 -12.46 3.86 -13.40
CA GLU A 88 -12.91 4.13 -12.04
C GLU A 88 -11.82 4.88 -11.29
N VAL A 89 -12.22 5.80 -10.43
CA VAL A 89 -11.32 6.52 -9.52
C VAL A 89 -11.68 6.26 -8.07
N VAL A 90 -10.66 6.24 -7.22
CA VAL A 90 -10.79 6.26 -5.77
C VAL A 90 -10.25 7.61 -5.30
N ILE A 91 -11.08 8.39 -4.64
CA ILE A 91 -10.69 9.68 -4.04
C ILE A 91 -10.54 9.46 -2.54
N GLU A 92 -9.39 9.84 -2.00
CA GLU A 92 -9.04 9.60 -0.60
C GLU A 92 -8.74 10.91 0.13
N GLU A 93 -9.02 10.95 1.44
CA GLU A 93 -8.50 12.00 2.30
C GLU A 93 -6.98 12.07 2.20
N PHE A 94 -6.43 13.27 2.23
CA PHE A 94 -4.98 13.45 2.37
C PHE A 94 -4.56 13.06 3.78
N MET A 95 -3.67 12.09 3.89
CA MET A 95 -3.09 11.67 5.16
C MET A 95 -1.76 12.38 5.40
N GLU A 96 -1.63 13.06 6.52
CA GLU A 96 -0.36 13.58 7.00
C GLU A 96 0.38 12.52 7.79
N GLY A 97 1.71 12.54 7.74
CA GLY A 97 2.55 11.63 8.50
C GLY A 97 3.85 11.32 7.79
N GLU A 98 4.49 10.27 8.24
CA GLU A 98 5.71 9.72 7.65
C GLU A 98 5.40 8.38 6.99
N GLU A 99 5.80 8.22 5.72
CA GLU A 99 5.59 6.97 5.01
C GLU A 99 6.60 5.91 5.45
N ALA A 100 6.15 4.67 5.55
CA ALA A 100 7.01 3.51 5.76
C ALA A 100 6.46 2.29 5.04
N SER A 101 7.38 1.44 4.60
CA SER A 101 7.13 0.17 3.94
C SER A 101 7.30 -0.97 4.93
N PHE A 102 6.30 -1.84 5.03
CA PHE A 102 6.33 -3.03 5.87
C PHE A 102 6.11 -4.28 5.04
N PHE A 103 7.01 -5.24 5.18
CA PHE A 103 7.02 -6.46 4.39
C PHE A 103 6.77 -7.68 5.25
N ILE A 104 5.85 -8.52 4.79
CA ILE A 104 5.58 -9.82 5.40
C ILE A 104 5.58 -10.92 4.32
N LEU A 105 5.83 -12.15 4.76
CA LEU A 105 5.38 -13.34 4.05
C LEU A 105 4.08 -13.82 4.67
N SER A 106 3.15 -14.27 3.83
CA SER A 106 1.93 -14.93 4.27
C SER A 106 1.81 -16.30 3.60
N ASP A 107 1.41 -17.31 4.35
CA ASP A 107 1.11 -18.64 3.82
C ASP A 107 -0.40 -18.89 3.62
N GLY A 108 -1.18 -17.82 3.68
CA GLY A 108 -2.65 -17.86 3.57
C GLY A 108 -3.37 -17.81 4.92
N LYS A 109 -2.65 -18.01 6.02
CA LYS A 109 -3.17 -18.02 7.39
C LYS A 109 -2.20 -17.32 8.36
N ASN A 110 -0.94 -17.74 8.32
CA ASN A 110 0.10 -17.20 9.18
C ASN A 110 0.87 -16.10 8.44
N ILE A 111 1.44 -15.19 9.21
CA ILE A 111 2.30 -14.12 8.69
C ILE A 111 3.67 -14.20 9.34
N LEU A 112 4.69 -13.85 8.57
CA LEU A 112 6.07 -13.70 9.04
C LEU A 112 6.56 -12.31 8.61
N PRO A 113 6.75 -11.37 9.55
CA PRO A 113 7.38 -10.09 9.25
C PRO A 113 8.83 -10.30 8.77
N ILE A 114 9.18 -9.76 7.60
CA ILE A 114 10.51 -9.90 7.00
C ILE A 114 11.29 -8.60 6.93
N GLY A 115 10.71 -7.51 7.38
CA GLY A 115 11.40 -6.24 7.55
C GLY A 115 10.55 -5.02 7.26
N THR A 116 11.13 -3.88 7.57
CA THR A 116 10.60 -2.55 7.27
C THR A 116 11.62 -1.77 6.48
N ALA A 117 11.17 -0.84 5.65
CA ALA A 117 12.05 0.06 4.91
C ALA A 117 11.39 1.43 4.76
N GLN A 118 12.20 2.43 4.47
CA GLN A 118 11.74 3.71 3.95
C GLN A 118 12.50 4.01 2.67
N ASP A 119 11.77 4.36 1.63
CA ASP A 119 12.32 4.75 0.35
C ASP A 119 12.29 6.29 0.19
N HIS A 120 13.22 6.80 -0.60
CA HIS A 120 13.27 8.21 -0.97
C HIS A 120 12.75 8.36 -2.40
N LYS A 121 11.51 8.82 -2.54
CA LYS A 121 10.84 8.95 -3.84
C LYS A 121 11.07 10.30 -4.50
N ARG A 122 11.28 11.34 -3.71
CA ARG A 122 11.47 12.72 -4.21
C ARG A 122 12.87 12.93 -4.76
N VAL A 123 12.97 13.68 -5.87
CA VAL A 123 14.23 13.83 -6.60
C VAL A 123 15.22 14.79 -5.94
N PHE A 124 14.76 15.72 -5.10
CA PHE A 124 15.60 16.73 -4.47
C PHE A 124 15.75 16.50 -2.97
N ASP A 125 16.79 17.10 -2.39
CA ASP A 125 17.05 17.10 -0.96
C ASP A 125 15.87 17.65 -0.15
N GLY A 126 15.70 17.16 1.07
CA GLY A 126 14.60 17.56 1.96
C GLY A 126 13.23 17.03 1.52
N ASP A 127 13.20 15.91 0.80
CA ASP A 127 11.99 15.25 0.33
C ASP A 127 11.09 16.17 -0.50
N THR A 128 11.69 16.85 -1.49
CA THR A 128 11.05 17.84 -2.35
C THR A 128 11.15 17.47 -3.83
N GLY A 129 10.34 18.13 -4.67
CA GLY A 129 10.32 17.91 -6.11
C GLY A 129 9.39 16.76 -6.56
N PRO A 130 9.46 16.36 -7.83
CA PRO A 130 8.63 15.30 -8.37
C PRO A 130 9.03 13.92 -7.81
N ASN A 131 8.05 13.02 -7.78
CA ASN A 131 8.30 11.61 -7.44
C ASN A 131 9.10 10.93 -8.55
N THR A 132 10.00 10.04 -8.13
CA THR A 132 10.77 9.13 -8.99
C THR A 132 10.32 7.68 -8.79
N GLY A 133 10.96 6.74 -9.45
CA GLY A 133 10.80 5.30 -9.20
C GLY A 133 11.48 4.81 -7.91
N GLY A 134 12.17 5.71 -7.18
CA GLY A 134 12.95 5.44 -5.99
C GLY A 134 14.41 5.86 -6.17
N MET A 135 14.90 6.67 -5.24
CA MET A 135 16.30 7.15 -5.23
C MET A 135 17.20 6.29 -4.33
N GLY A 136 16.60 5.42 -3.55
CA GLY A 136 17.26 4.54 -2.59
C GLY A 136 16.34 4.25 -1.40
N ALA A 137 16.71 3.26 -0.60
CA ALA A 137 15.97 2.90 0.60
C ALA A 137 16.93 2.51 1.71
N TYR A 138 16.43 2.60 2.93
CA TYR A 138 17.12 2.06 4.11
C TYR A 138 16.19 1.15 4.92
N SER A 139 16.78 0.23 5.66
CA SER A 139 16.10 -0.73 6.52
C SER A 139 16.94 -0.98 7.79
N PRO A 140 16.33 -1.04 8.99
CA PRO A 140 14.91 -0.89 9.28
C PRO A 140 14.45 0.57 9.19
N ALA A 141 13.14 0.78 9.04
CA ALA A 141 12.50 2.09 9.13
C ALA A 141 12.39 2.53 10.60
N PRO A 142 13.02 3.63 11.04
CA PRO A 142 13.00 4.05 12.45
C PRO A 142 11.60 4.37 12.97
N ILE A 143 10.72 4.91 12.12
CA ILE A 143 9.33 5.25 12.47
C ILE A 143 8.50 4.00 12.80
N MET A 144 8.88 2.83 12.24
CA MET A 144 8.26 1.55 12.53
C MET A 144 8.77 0.98 13.86
N THR A 145 8.47 1.68 14.94
CA THR A 145 8.77 1.23 16.32
C THR A 145 8.10 -0.11 16.62
N LYS A 146 8.46 -0.75 17.73
CA LYS A 146 7.82 -2.01 18.15
C LYS A 146 6.32 -1.85 18.35
N ASP A 147 5.87 -0.72 18.89
CA ASP A 147 4.45 -0.43 19.10
C ASP A 147 3.73 -0.24 17.77
N VAL A 148 4.26 0.60 16.87
CA VAL A 148 3.70 0.81 15.53
C VAL A 148 3.64 -0.51 14.75
N THR A 149 4.70 -1.31 14.80
CA THR A 149 4.74 -2.63 14.15
C THR A 149 3.66 -3.56 14.72
N SER A 150 3.47 -3.58 16.04
CA SER A 150 2.43 -4.39 16.69
C SER A 150 1.03 -3.96 16.26
N LYS A 151 0.76 -2.65 16.22
CA LYS A 151 -0.50 -2.09 15.73
C LYS A 151 -0.72 -2.42 14.25
N ALA A 152 0.29 -2.24 13.40
CA ALA A 152 0.22 -2.57 11.98
C ALA A 152 -0.16 -4.04 11.76
N ILE A 153 0.44 -4.96 12.51
CA ILE A 153 0.13 -6.38 12.45
C ILE A 153 -1.29 -6.66 12.93
N SER A 154 -1.64 -6.21 14.14
CA SER A 154 -2.89 -6.60 14.79
C SER A 154 -4.13 -5.91 14.24
N GLN A 155 -4.00 -4.67 13.75
CA GLN A 155 -5.14 -3.86 13.29
C GLN A 155 -5.29 -3.87 11.77
N ILE A 156 -4.23 -4.18 11.00
CA ILE A 156 -4.25 -4.04 9.55
C ILE A 156 -3.87 -5.34 8.86
N ILE A 157 -2.66 -5.86 9.08
CA ILE A 157 -2.13 -6.98 8.29
C ILE A 157 -2.88 -8.28 8.57
N GLN A 158 -2.93 -8.73 9.83
CA GLN A 158 -3.59 -10.01 10.17
C GLN A 158 -5.09 -9.96 9.83
N PRO A 159 -5.85 -8.90 10.17
CA PRO A 159 -7.25 -8.79 9.75
C PRO A 159 -7.45 -8.86 8.24
N THR A 160 -6.54 -8.27 7.44
CA THR A 160 -6.58 -8.37 5.97
C THR A 160 -6.38 -9.81 5.50
N ILE A 161 -5.38 -10.53 6.04
CA ILE A 161 -5.11 -11.93 5.68
C ILE A 161 -6.30 -12.83 6.05
N ASP A 162 -6.87 -12.62 7.23
CA ASP A 162 -8.04 -13.36 7.70
C ASP A 162 -9.27 -13.10 6.82
N GLU A 163 -9.51 -11.85 6.45
CA GLU A 163 -10.62 -11.47 5.56
C GLU A 163 -10.43 -12.05 4.15
N MET A 164 -9.20 -12.07 3.62
CA MET A 164 -8.91 -12.70 2.34
C MET A 164 -9.18 -14.21 2.38
N ALA A 165 -8.82 -14.88 3.46
CA ALA A 165 -9.11 -16.30 3.67
C ALA A 165 -10.63 -16.54 3.78
N LYS A 166 -11.35 -15.70 4.54
CA LYS A 166 -12.81 -15.75 4.69
C LYS A 166 -13.56 -15.58 3.35
N ARG A 167 -13.02 -14.75 2.44
CA ARG A 167 -13.53 -14.56 1.07
C ARG A 167 -13.24 -15.76 0.15
N GLY A 168 -12.53 -16.80 0.62
CA GLY A 168 -12.15 -17.96 -0.18
C GLY A 168 -11.00 -17.69 -1.15
N ILE A 169 -10.27 -16.61 -0.96
CA ILE A 169 -9.11 -16.18 -1.77
C ILE A 169 -7.89 -15.94 -0.90
N PRO A 170 -7.41 -16.95 -0.11
CA PRO A 170 -6.29 -16.76 0.81
C PRO A 170 -5.07 -16.18 0.09
N TYR A 171 -4.41 -15.25 0.77
CA TYR A 171 -3.21 -14.60 0.25
C TYR A 171 -1.97 -15.38 0.63
N GLN A 172 -1.19 -15.82 -0.35
CA GLN A 172 0.09 -16.53 -0.13
C GLN A 172 1.20 -15.85 -0.94
N GLY A 173 2.28 -15.51 -0.27
CA GLY A 173 3.45 -14.85 -0.85
C GLY A 173 3.89 -13.61 -0.09
N VAL A 174 4.67 -12.78 -0.77
CA VAL A 174 5.14 -11.49 -0.25
C VAL A 174 4.00 -10.47 -0.28
N LEU A 175 3.74 -9.83 0.85
CA LEU A 175 2.85 -8.67 0.93
C LEU A 175 3.66 -7.46 1.40
N TYR A 176 3.65 -6.43 0.61
CA TYR A 176 4.18 -5.11 0.93
C TYR A 176 3.01 -4.19 1.29
N ALA A 177 2.99 -3.73 2.51
CA ALA A 177 2.06 -2.73 3.00
C ALA A 177 2.76 -1.37 3.10
N GLY A 178 2.26 -0.38 2.37
CA GLY A 178 2.63 1.02 2.55
C GLY A 178 1.78 1.64 3.64
N PHE A 179 2.43 2.25 4.63
CA PHE A 179 1.76 2.92 5.74
C PHE A 179 2.05 4.40 5.75
N MET A 180 1.05 5.19 6.15
CA MET A 180 1.22 6.55 6.67
C MET A 180 1.14 6.48 8.18
N ILE A 181 2.16 6.99 8.88
CA ILE A 181 2.26 6.93 10.34
C ILE A 181 2.23 8.34 10.89
N LYS A 182 1.23 8.63 11.71
CA LYS A 182 1.10 9.90 12.43
C LYS A 182 0.85 9.60 13.91
N ASP A 183 1.63 10.22 14.78
CA ASP A 183 1.51 10.10 16.24
C ASP A 183 1.53 8.63 16.74
N GLY A 184 2.31 7.77 16.07
CA GLY A 184 2.43 6.34 16.39
C GLY A 184 1.24 5.48 15.93
N GLU A 185 0.34 6.03 15.11
CA GLU A 185 -0.81 5.31 14.57
C GLU A 185 -0.61 5.04 13.07
N PRO A 186 -0.50 3.77 12.64
CA PRO A 186 -0.38 3.42 11.24
C PRO A 186 -1.74 3.38 10.55
N LYS A 187 -1.83 3.95 9.34
CA LYS A 187 -2.95 3.76 8.42
C LYS A 187 -2.42 3.19 7.11
N LEU A 188 -3.16 2.24 6.54
CA LEU A 188 -2.79 1.66 5.25
C LEU A 188 -2.95 2.69 4.12
N VAL A 189 -1.89 2.88 3.34
CA VAL A 189 -1.90 3.64 2.08
C VAL A 189 -2.28 2.73 0.91
N GLU A 190 -1.56 1.60 0.78
CA GLU A 190 -1.78 0.60 -0.27
C GLU A 190 -1.12 -0.72 0.07
N TYR A 191 -1.54 -1.77 -0.64
CA TYR A 191 -0.82 -3.03 -0.71
C TYR A 191 -0.16 -3.21 -2.08
N ASN A 192 1.03 -3.84 -2.06
CA ASN A 192 1.66 -4.41 -3.23
C ASN A 192 1.90 -5.90 -2.99
N VAL A 193 1.61 -6.74 -4.00
CA VAL A 193 1.67 -8.21 -3.90
C VAL A 193 3.00 -8.77 -4.39
N ARG A 194 4.05 -8.02 -4.16
CA ARG A 194 5.44 -8.25 -4.58
C ARG A 194 6.40 -7.51 -3.65
N PHE A 195 7.69 -7.73 -3.86
CA PHE A 195 8.70 -6.84 -3.28
C PHE A 195 8.65 -5.45 -3.92
N GLY A 196 9.15 -4.45 -3.20
CA GLY A 196 9.38 -3.11 -3.73
C GLY A 196 10.74 -2.98 -4.41
N ASP A 197 10.91 -1.94 -5.16
CA ASP A 197 12.18 -1.49 -5.72
C ASP A 197 12.30 0.02 -5.40
N PRO A 198 13.24 0.42 -4.52
CA PRO A 198 14.51 -0.25 -4.11
C PRO A 198 14.44 -1.06 -2.80
N GLU A 199 13.32 -1.28 -2.18
CA GLU A 199 13.23 -1.91 -0.85
C GLU A 199 13.71 -3.36 -0.84
N CYS A 200 13.50 -4.11 -1.93
CA CYS A 200 13.93 -5.51 -2.03
C CYS A 200 15.43 -5.67 -1.77
N GLN A 201 16.25 -4.78 -2.31
CA GLN A 201 17.70 -4.85 -2.20
C GLN A 201 18.14 -4.75 -0.73
N VAL A 202 17.63 -3.77 0.01
CA VAL A 202 18.00 -3.59 1.42
C VAL A 202 17.43 -4.70 2.32
N LEU A 203 16.26 -5.24 1.99
CA LEU A 203 15.69 -6.39 2.70
C LEU A 203 16.52 -7.65 2.48
N MET A 204 16.92 -7.95 1.25
CA MET A 204 17.74 -9.14 0.94
C MET A 204 19.10 -9.07 1.61
N MET A 205 19.73 -7.91 1.68
CA MET A 205 20.99 -7.72 2.43
C MET A 205 20.85 -8.06 3.91
N ARG A 206 19.70 -7.73 4.52
CA ARG A 206 19.42 -8.01 5.93
C ARG A 206 19.01 -9.47 6.19
N LEU A 207 18.17 -10.03 5.33
CA LEU A 207 17.73 -11.42 5.44
C LEU A 207 18.86 -12.41 5.17
N GLY A 208 19.75 -12.08 4.25
CA GLY A 208 20.86 -12.98 3.88
C GLY A 208 20.36 -14.35 3.42
N ALA A 209 21.05 -15.40 3.85
CA ALA A 209 20.73 -16.78 3.45
C ALA A 209 19.32 -17.23 3.93
N GLN A 210 18.77 -16.63 5.00
CA GLN A 210 17.44 -16.97 5.52
C GLN A 210 16.31 -16.66 4.54
N ALA A 211 16.54 -15.77 3.57
CA ALA A 211 15.49 -15.35 2.61
C ALA A 211 14.90 -16.55 1.87
N LEU A 212 15.76 -17.44 1.38
CA LEU A 212 15.33 -18.64 0.65
C LEU A 212 14.50 -19.59 1.53
N ASP A 213 14.98 -19.84 2.74
CA ASP A 213 14.30 -20.76 3.68
C ASP A 213 12.95 -20.20 4.11
N ALA A 214 12.87 -18.88 4.37
CA ALA A 214 11.60 -18.20 4.69
C ALA A 214 10.60 -18.28 3.54
N MET A 215 11.04 -18.04 2.30
CA MET A 215 10.19 -18.18 1.11
C MET A 215 9.72 -19.62 0.89
N LEU A 216 10.59 -20.59 1.15
CA LEU A 216 10.24 -22.01 1.05
C LEU A 216 9.21 -22.40 2.12
N ALA A 217 9.38 -21.95 3.37
CA ALA A 217 8.41 -22.15 4.43
C ALA A 217 7.05 -21.51 4.10
N CYS A 218 7.07 -20.30 3.53
CA CYS A 218 5.86 -19.64 3.02
C CYS A 218 5.15 -20.47 1.96
N ALA A 219 5.90 -20.98 0.97
CA ALA A 219 5.34 -21.78 -0.12
C ALA A 219 4.73 -23.10 0.36
N LYS A 220 5.31 -23.68 1.42
CA LYS A 220 4.84 -24.95 2.04
C LYS A 220 3.71 -24.78 3.07
N GLY A 221 3.36 -23.55 3.47
CA GLY A 221 2.38 -23.32 4.53
C GLY A 221 2.92 -23.58 5.94
N GLU A 222 4.20 -23.38 6.16
CA GLU A 222 4.94 -23.74 7.39
C GLU A 222 5.41 -22.49 8.18
N LEU A 223 4.87 -21.30 7.91
CA LEU A 223 5.33 -20.07 8.54
C LEU A 223 5.11 -20.03 10.06
N ASN A 224 4.11 -20.73 10.59
CA ASN A 224 3.87 -20.81 12.04
C ASN A 224 5.05 -21.38 12.84
N ASN A 225 5.88 -22.19 12.21
CA ASN A 225 7.06 -22.84 12.82
C ASN A 225 8.37 -22.14 12.44
N TYR A 226 8.33 -21.11 11.60
CA TYR A 226 9.52 -20.44 11.11
C TYR A 226 9.80 -19.14 11.88
N LYS A 227 11.07 -18.92 12.22
CA LYS A 227 11.53 -17.72 12.91
C LYS A 227 12.78 -17.18 12.22
N LEU A 228 12.81 -15.88 12.01
CA LEU A 228 13.98 -15.17 11.52
C LEU A 228 14.94 -14.86 12.68
N ASN A 229 16.22 -14.94 12.41
CA ASN A 229 17.30 -14.51 13.31
C ASN A 229 17.83 -13.15 12.80
N TRP A 230 17.62 -12.13 13.57
CA TRP A 230 18.06 -10.76 13.25
C TRP A 230 19.35 -10.40 13.99
#